data_9813e37e7981cc0f4542ea30e17fe9ca
#
_entry.id   9813e37e7981cc0f4542ea30e17fe9ca
#
_cell.length_a   1.000
_cell.length_b   1.000
_cell.length_c   1.000
_cell.angle_alpha   90.00
_cell.angle_beta   90.00
_cell.angle_gamma   90.00
#
_symmetry.space_group_name_H-M   'P 1'
#
loop_
_entity.id
_entity.type
_entity.pdbx_description
1 polymer ?
#
loop_
_entity_poly.entity_id
_entity_poly.type
_entity_poly.pdbx_seq_one_letter_code
_entity_poly.pdbx_strand_id
1 'polypeptide(L)'
;MTSSICLPYSDSFCLQGRAGYVAQGSNYARDQAHAPLFSYVDEGKLKNIETFAHFINLLDNYEMSTGVSETVTSEELQENRLFIDSIMKTELMKYAHNYLIKKGQSPADRGQFKRQLYDIWFRLYHRDRSGGEDSCGFEHVFVGETKYGHEIMGLHNWVQFYLQEKHGHVDYKGYKARDNKDTPDEDDHVLNLQFSWKGLVKPVGGSFIGVSPEFEVALFTIIFLMSTEKMTSVVVKVDEYVLELVVYRQGRSIGTSFPKLLSSNNRDL
;
A
#
# COMPACT_ATOMS: atom_id res chain seq x y z
N MET A 1 8.60 2.22 -28.03
CA MET A 1 7.19 1.92 -27.83
C MET A 1 6.94 2.09 -26.32
N THR A 2 6.57 3.29 -25.94
CA THR A 2 6.14 3.65 -24.59
C THR A 2 4.72 3.14 -24.45
N SER A 3 4.53 1.98 -23.86
CA SER A 3 3.21 1.55 -23.42
C SER A 3 2.86 2.41 -22.21
N SER A 4 2.02 3.40 -22.42
CA SER A 4 1.33 4.09 -21.33
C SER A 4 0.67 3.03 -20.45
N ILE A 5 1.15 2.87 -19.23
CA ILE A 5 0.42 2.14 -18.20
C ILE A 5 -0.68 3.10 -17.78
N CYS A 6 -1.77 3.16 -18.57
CA CYS A 6 -3.00 3.80 -18.11
C CYS A 6 -3.39 3.08 -16.82
N LEU A 7 -3.44 3.80 -15.73
CA LEU A 7 -4.05 3.30 -14.50
C LEU A 7 -5.56 3.16 -14.77
N PRO A 8 -6.11 1.94 -14.86
CA PRO A 8 -7.44 1.73 -15.42
C PRO A 8 -8.59 2.16 -14.51
N TYR A 9 -8.30 2.83 -13.39
CA TYR A 9 -9.27 3.09 -12.33
C TYR A 9 -9.46 4.57 -11.97
N SER A 10 -8.88 5.51 -12.74
CA SER A 10 -9.01 6.95 -12.50
C SER A 10 -10.46 7.44 -12.39
N ASP A 11 -11.38 6.82 -13.12
CA ASP A 11 -12.81 7.16 -13.08
C ASP A 11 -13.56 6.59 -11.86
N SER A 12 -12.87 5.90 -10.95
CA SER A 12 -13.52 5.20 -9.84
C SER A 12 -13.44 5.97 -8.52
N PHE A 13 -12.74 7.09 -8.48
CA PHE A 13 -12.61 7.91 -7.27
C PHE A 13 -12.40 9.38 -7.63
N CYS A 14 -12.75 10.28 -6.68
CA CYS A 14 -12.41 11.69 -6.74
C CYS A 14 -11.76 12.10 -5.42
N LEU A 15 -10.63 12.79 -5.52
CA LEU A 15 -9.96 13.40 -4.37
C LEU A 15 -10.51 14.81 -4.12
N GLN A 16 -10.62 15.19 -2.85
CA GLN A 16 -10.86 16.58 -2.48
C GLN A 16 -9.51 17.32 -2.37
N GLY A 17 -8.79 17.42 -3.46
CA GLY A 17 -7.37 17.69 -3.56
C GLY A 17 -6.85 19.04 -3.06
N ARG A 18 -7.69 19.93 -2.55
CA ARG A 18 -7.24 21.30 -2.17
C ARG A 18 -7.13 21.53 -0.67
N ALA A 19 -7.36 20.53 0.15
CA ALA A 19 -7.40 20.72 1.58
C ALA A 19 -6.20 20.10 2.27
N GLY A 20 -5.33 20.93 2.84
CA GLY A 20 -4.50 20.46 3.91
C GLY A 20 -3.01 20.30 3.66
N TYR A 21 -2.34 21.32 3.09
CA TYR A 21 -0.88 21.36 3.10
C TYR A 21 -0.31 21.34 4.52
N VAL A 22 0.53 20.34 4.80
CA VAL A 22 1.26 20.23 6.07
C VAL A 22 2.72 20.61 5.84
N ALA A 23 3.21 21.61 6.57
CA ALA A 23 4.60 22.06 6.44
C ALA A 23 5.59 20.93 6.77
N GLN A 24 6.64 20.80 5.97
CA GLN A 24 7.72 19.86 6.24
C GLN A 24 8.36 20.15 7.62
N GLY A 25 8.66 19.08 8.37
CA GLY A 25 9.32 19.17 9.67
C GLY A 25 8.41 19.47 10.86
N SER A 26 7.12 19.68 10.67
CA SER A 26 6.18 19.81 11.78
C SER A 26 5.87 18.43 12.36
N ASN A 27 6.29 18.20 13.61
CA ASN A 27 5.85 17.03 14.40
C ASN A 27 4.47 17.25 15.04
N TYR A 28 3.89 18.42 14.85
CA TYR A 28 2.56 18.74 15.35
C TYR A 28 1.54 18.42 14.26
N ALA A 29 0.66 17.52 14.56
CA ALA A 29 -0.50 17.17 13.76
C ALA A 29 -1.53 18.30 13.79
N ARG A 30 -1.21 19.43 13.20
CA ARG A 30 -2.20 20.46 12.98
C ARG A 30 -3.06 20.01 11.82
N ASP A 31 -4.34 19.83 12.08
CA ASP A 31 -5.30 19.54 11.03
C ASP A 31 -5.36 20.72 10.05
N GLN A 32 -5.04 20.45 8.81
CA GLN A 32 -5.08 21.39 7.71
C GLN A 32 -6.15 20.99 6.68
N ALA A 33 -6.76 19.82 6.85
CA ALA A 33 -7.83 19.33 6.00
C ALA A 33 -9.18 19.86 6.48
N HIS A 34 -9.96 20.39 5.56
CA HIS A 34 -11.32 20.88 5.84
C HIS A 34 -12.38 19.85 5.46
N ALA A 35 -11.98 18.73 4.89
CA ALA A 35 -12.85 17.69 4.39
C ALA A 35 -12.07 16.36 4.31
N PRO A 36 -12.77 15.20 4.18
CA PRO A 36 -12.16 13.90 3.90
C PRO A 36 -11.29 13.93 2.65
N LEU A 37 -10.31 13.03 2.56
CA LEU A 37 -9.46 12.91 1.37
C LEU A 37 -10.27 12.53 0.13
N PHE A 38 -11.20 11.58 0.29
CA PHE A 38 -12.05 11.11 -0.81
C PHE A 38 -13.42 11.77 -0.78
N SER A 39 -13.81 12.45 -1.87
CA SER A 39 -15.18 12.93 -2.06
C SER A 39 -16.10 11.85 -2.59
N TYR A 40 -15.57 10.91 -3.36
CA TYR A 40 -16.30 9.83 -4.00
C TYR A 40 -15.42 8.62 -4.28
N VAL A 41 -15.95 7.43 -4.08
CA VAL A 41 -15.38 6.15 -4.54
C VAL A 41 -16.53 5.26 -5.03
N ASP A 42 -16.41 4.74 -6.24
CA ASP A 42 -17.36 3.78 -6.79
C ASP A 42 -17.10 2.38 -6.23
N GLU A 43 -17.65 2.11 -5.05
CA GLU A 43 -17.52 0.81 -4.40
C GLU A 43 -18.15 -0.33 -5.20
N GLY A 44 -19.24 -0.04 -5.95
CA GLY A 44 -19.88 -1.03 -6.79
C GLY A 44 -18.93 -1.51 -7.89
N LYS A 45 -18.23 -0.57 -8.53
CA LYS A 45 -17.20 -0.89 -9.52
C LYS A 45 -16.05 -1.66 -8.89
N LEU A 46 -15.54 -1.24 -7.74
CA LEU A 46 -14.46 -1.95 -7.04
C LEU A 46 -14.84 -3.39 -6.68
N LYS A 47 -16.02 -3.60 -6.11
CA LYS A 47 -16.51 -4.94 -5.72
C LYS A 47 -16.75 -5.88 -6.91
N ASN A 48 -16.96 -5.34 -8.11
CA ASN A 48 -17.11 -6.13 -9.35
C ASN A 48 -15.76 -6.53 -9.97
N ILE A 49 -14.64 -6.01 -9.49
CA ILE A 49 -13.29 -6.37 -9.94
C ILE A 49 -12.75 -7.43 -8.98
N GLU A 50 -12.47 -8.63 -9.49
CA GLU A 50 -12.13 -9.81 -8.67
C GLU A 50 -10.97 -9.53 -7.70
N THR A 51 -9.92 -8.82 -8.15
CA THR A 51 -8.75 -8.52 -7.31
C THR A 51 -9.07 -7.56 -6.16
N PHE A 52 -9.89 -6.53 -6.41
CA PHE A 52 -10.36 -5.64 -5.36
C PHE A 52 -11.32 -6.32 -4.39
N ALA A 53 -12.24 -7.13 -4.91
CA ALA A 53 -13.21 -7.85 -4.06
C ALA A 53 -12.49 -8.75 -3.05
N HIS A 54 -11.55 -9.58 -3.51
CA HIS A 54 -10.75 -10.43 -2.63
C HIS A 54 -9.80 -9.65 -1.73
N PHE A 55 -9.24 -8.53 -2.21
CA PHE A 55 -8.41 -7.65 -1.40
C PHE A 55 -9.20 -7.04 -0.24
N ILE A 56 -10.40 -6.53 -0.49
CA ILE A 56 -11.24 -5.91 0.54
C ILE A 56 -11.63 -6.93 1.62
N ASN A 57 -11.90 -8.18 1.25
CA ASN A 57 -12.22 -9.23 2.20
C ASN A 57 -11.07 -9.59 3.16
N LEU A 58 -9.82 -9.27 2.78
CA LEU A 58 -8.67 -9.50 3.65
C LEU A 58 -8.45 -8.42 4.72
N LEU A 59 -9.09 -7.26 4.59
CA LEU A 59 -8.76 -6.09 5.39
C LEU A 59 -9.26 -6.17 6.85
N ASP A 60 -10.15 -7.11 7.17
CA ASP A 60 -10.70 -7.33 8.51
C ASP A 60 -10.15 -8.57 9.23
N ASN A 61 -9.17 -9.27 8.63
CA ASN A 61 -8.63 -10.54 9.12
C ASN A 61 -7.52 -10.40 10.17
N TYR A 62 -7.17 -9.20 10.64
CA TYR A 62 -5.93 -8.98 11.39
C TYR A 62 -6.14 -8.31 12.74
N GLU A 63 -5.34 -8.74 13.73
CA GLU A 63 -5.21 -8.05 15.02
C GLU A 63 -4.22 -6.88 14.86
N MET A 64 -4.74 -5.67 14.80
CA MET A 64 -4.00 -4.47 14.41
C MET A 64 -3.04 -3.94 15.50
N SER A 65 -2.64 -4.74 16.49
CA SER A 65 -1.73 -4.32 17.56
C SER A 65 -0.55 -5.26 17.65
N THR A 66 0.66 -4.78 17.38
CA THR A 66 1.85 -5.61 17.54
C THR A 66 2.02 -6.07 18.98
N GLY A 67 2.61 -7.25 19.16
CA GLY A 67 2.73 -7.91 20.46
C GLY A 67 1.52 -8.77 20.82
N VAL A 68 0.43 -8.72 20.07
CA VAL A 68 -0.70 -9.65 20.16
C VAL A 68 -0.55 -10.69 19.05
N SER A 69 -0.55 -11.98 19.43
CA SER A 69 -0.37 -13.06 18.45
C SER A 69 -1.55 -13.16 17.49
N GLU A 70 -1.26 -13.29 16.21
CA GLU A 70 -2.26 -13.58 15.19
C GLU A 70 -2.81 -15.01 15.34
N THR A 71 -4.10 -15.13 15.12
CA THR A 71 -4.78 -16.43 15.01
C THR A 71 -5.37 -16.54 13.61
N VAL A 72 -4.76 -17.34 12.77
CA VAL A 72 -5.21 -17.51 11.38
C VAL A 72 -6.24 -18.64 11.31
N THR A 73 -7.46 -18.34 10.91
CA THR A 73 -8.54 -19.30 10.71
C THR A 73 -8.44 -20.00 9.34
N SER A 74 -9.24 -21.06 9.15
CA SER A 74 -9.32 -21.76 7.87
C SER A 74 -9.92 -20.86 6.78
N GLU A 75 -10.86 -20.00 7.13
CA GLU A 75 -11.50 -19.02 6.25
C GLU A 75 -10.49 -18.00 5.78
N GLU A 76 -9.71 -17.39 6.66
CA GLU A 76 -8.66 -16.42 6.33
C GLU A 76 -7.56 -17.03 5.44
N LEU A 77 -7.16 -18.27 5.71
CA LEU A 77 -6.25 -19.02 4.83
C LEU A 77 -6.83 -19.19 3.42
N GLN A 78 -8.13 -19.42 3.31
CA GLN A 78 -8.80 -19.53 2.02
C GLN A 78 -8.86 -18.16 1.32
N GLU A 79 -9.18 -17.10 2.02
CA GLU A 79 -9.21 -15.74 1.48
C GLU A 79 -7.83 -15.30 0.96
N ASN A 80 -6.76 -15.57 1.71
CA ASN A 80 -5.39 -15.35 1.25
C ASN A 80 -5.10 -16.05 -0.09
N ARG A 81 -5.55 -17.31 -0.23
CA ARG A 81 -5.38 -18.08 -1.47
C ARG A 81 -6.20 -17.52 -2.62
N LEU A 82 -7.46 -17.14 -2.37
CA LEU A 82 -8.35 -16.55 -3.36
C LEU A 82 -7.79 -15.24 -3.88
N PHE A 83 -7.26 -14.40 -3.00
CA PHE A 83 -6.60 -13.16 -3.42
C PHE A 83 -5.37 -13.44 -4.29
N ILE A 84 -4.46 -14.32 -3.86
CA ILE A 84 -3.29 -14.69 -4.68
C ILE A 84 -3.75 -15.27 -6.04
N ASP A 85 -4.78 -16.11 -6.05
CA ASP A 85 -5.30 -16.70 -7.28
C ASP A 85 -5.89 -15.65 -8.22
N SER A 86 -6.57 -14.65 -7.69
CA SER A 86 -7.14 -13.56 -8.48
C SER A 86 -6.07 -12.68 -9.12
N ILE A 87 -5.07 -12.24 -8.35
CA ILE A 87 -4.00 -11.41 -8.90
C ILE A 87 -3.16 -12.18 -9.93
N MET A 88 -2.96 -13.47 -9.76
CA MET A 88 -2.22 -14.34 -10.71
C MET A 88 -2.92 -14.48 -12.07
N LYS A 89 -4.21 -14.12 -12.19
CA LYS A 89 -4.92 -14.10 -13.48
C LYS A 89 -4.62 -12.86 -14.29
N THR A 90 -4.18 -11.78 -13.65
CA THR A 90 -3.94 -10.48 -14.30
C THR A 90 -2.72 -10.51 -15.22
N GLU A 91 -2.78 -9.71 -16.29
CA GLU A 91 -1.64 -9.57 -17.21
C GLU A 91 -0.44 -8.97 -16.49
N LEU A 92 -0.67 -8.01 -15.59
CA LEU A 92 0.38 -7.37 -14.82
C LEU A 92 1.19 -8.38 -14.00
N MET A 93 0.52 -9.28 -13.27
CA MET A 93 1.22 -10.31 -12.48
C MET A 93 1.92 -11.35 -13.38
N LYS A 94 1.38 -11.63 -14.56
CA LYS A 94 2.06 -12.47 -15.56
C LYS A 94 3.36 -11.81 -16.05
N TYR A 95 3.33 -10.51 -16.33
CA TYR A 95 4.55 -9.76 -16.70
C TYR A 95 5.58 -9.75 -15.57
N ALA A 96 5.15 -9.49 -14.34
CA ALA A 96 6.02 -9.50 -13.15
C ALA A 96 6.69 -10.87 -12.96
N HIS A 97 5.92 -11.95 -13.03
CA HIS A 97 6.43 -13.32 -12.92
C HIS A 97 7.43 -13.64 -14.02
N ASN A 98 7.10 -13.37 -15.29
CA ASN A 98 8.01 -13.56 -16.40
C ASN A 98 9.32 -12.77 -16.26
N TYR A 99 9.24 -11.54 -15.77
CA TYR A 99 10.43 -10.74 -15.47
C TYR A 99 11.30 -11.41 -14.40
N LEU A 100 10.71 -11.85 -13.30
CA LEU A 100 11.41 -12.50 -12.19
C LEU A 100 12.04 -13.84 -12.61
N ILE A 101 11.36 -14.62 -13.46
CA ILE A 101 11.93 -15.86 -14.05
C ILE A 101 13.19 -15.51 -14.86
N LYS A 102 13.11 -14.52 -15.76
CA LYS A 102 14.27 -14.08 -16.57
C LYS A 102 15.44 -13.59 -15.71
N LYS A 103 15.17 -13.07 -14.51
CA LYS A 103 16.18 -12.62 -13.55
C LYS A 103 16.66 -13.75 -12.63
N GLY A 104 16.12 -14.96 -12.73
CA GLY A 104 16.46 -16.07 -11.85
C GLY A 104 15.99 -15.91 -10.40
N GLN A 105 15.02 -15.03 -10.17
CA GLN A 105 14.54 -14.70 -8.83
C GLN A 105 13.23 -15.42 -8.45
N SER A 106 12.60 -16.09 -9.41
CA SER A 106 11.36 -16.82 -9.20
C SER A 106 11.35 -18.13 -9.99
N PRO A 107 10.75 -19.19 -9.44
CA PRO A 107 10.51 -20.43 -10.19
C PRO A 107 9.54 -20.19 -11.34
N ALA A 108 9.73 -20.92 -12.44
CA ALA A 108 8.84 -20.87 -13.60
C ALA A 108 7.46 -21.50 -13.33
N ASP A 109 7.40 -22.47 -12.41
CA ASP A 109 6.15 -23.10 -12.00
C ASP A 109 5.25 -22.11 -11.24
N ARG A 110 4.03 -21.91 -11.75
CA ARG A 110 3.07 -20.97 -11.16
C ARG A 110 2.65 -21.32 -9.73
N GLY A 111 2.56 -22.60 -9.41
CA GLY A 111 2.22 -23.05 -8.07
C GLY A 111 3.33 -22.75 -7.07
N GLN A 112 4.60 -22.87 -7.49
CA GLN A 112 5.74 -22.47 -6.68
C GLN A 112 5.81 -20.94 -6.54
N PHE A 113 5.51 -20.18 -7.57
CA PHE A 113 5.45 -18.72 -7.47
C PHE A 113 4.35 -18.23 -6.52
N LYS A 114 3.16 -18.87 -6.56
CA LYS A 114 2.11 -18.58 -5.57
C LYS A 114 2.58 -18.81 -4.12
N ARG A 115 3.31 -19.90 -3.87
CA ARG A 115 3.92 -20.16 -2.54
C ARG A 115 4.95 -19.10 -2.17
N GLN A 116 5.77 -18.65 -3.14
CA GLN A 116 6.72 -17.57 -2.94
C GLN A 116 6.01 -16.25 -2.58
N LEU A 117 4.92 -15.90 -3.27
CA LEU A 117 4.08 -14.74 -2.95
C LEU A 117 3.47 -14.84 -1.55
N TYR A 118 2.95 -16.03 -1.19
CA TYR A 118 2.43 -16.27 0.14
C TYR A 118 3.50 -16.05 1.22
N ASP A 119 4.70 -16.60 1.03
CA ASP A 119 5.80 -16.43 1.97
C ASP A 119 6.25 -14.96 2.10
N ILE A 120 6.19 -14.19 1.02
CA ILE A 120 6.57 -12.77 1.03
C ILE A 120 5.53 -11.91 1.76
N TRP A 121 4.24 -12.16 1.54
CA TRP A 121 3.17 -11.27 1.95
C TRP A 121 2.36 -11.75 3.15
N PHE A 122 2.10 -13.05 3.29
CA PHE A 122 1.15 -13.60 4.26
C PHE A 122 1.80 -14.47 5.34
N ARG A 123 3.08 -14.84 5.20
CA ARG A 123 3.75 -15.56 6.27
C ARG A 123 3.88 -14.66 7.48
N LEU A 124 3.36 -15.12 8.61
CA LEU A 124 3.51 -14.45 9.88
C LEU A 124 4.97 -14.45 10.34
N TYR A 125 5.34 -13.42 11.07
CA TYR A 125 6.65 -13.27 11.72
C TYR A 125 6.51 -12.47 13.02
N HIS A 126 7.53 -12.54 13.85
CA HIS A 126 7.63 -11.69 15.03
C HIS A 126 8.09 -10.28 14.61
N ARG A 127 7.19 -9.31 14.68
CA ARG A 127 7.55 -7.89 14.60
C ARG A 127 8.03 -7.41 15.96
N ASP A 128 7.35 -7.88 17.01
CA ASP A 128 7.77 -7.71 18.37
C ASP A 128 8.35 -9.02 18.95
N ARG A 129 9.34 -8.88 19.85
CA ARG A 129 10.03 -10.03 20.45
C ARG A 129 9.30 -10.61 21.66
N SER A 130 8.25 -9.97 22.16
CA SER A 130 7.60 -10.28 23.43
C SER A 130 6.43 -11.27 23.35
N GLY A 131 6.00 -11.62 22.11
CA GLY A 131 4.81 -12.46 21.90
C GLY A 131 5.02 -13.59 20.89
N GLY A 132 3.93 -14.12 20.34
CA GLY A 132 3.91 -15.00 19.18
C GLY A 132 4.19 -14.26 17.88
N GLU A 133 3.94 -14.91 16.75
CA GLU A 133 3.95 -14.24 15.45
C GLU A 133 2.76 -13.27 15.41
N ASP A 134 3.06 -11.98 15.19
CA ASP A 134 2.15 -10.87 15.45
C ASP A 134 1.99 -9.91 14.25
N SER A 135 2.50 -10.28 13.08
CA SER A 135 2.42 -9.43 11.89
C SER A 135 2.79 -10.21 10.63
N CYS A 136 2.37 -9.67 9.48
CA CYS A 136 2.85 -10.08 8.15
C CYS A 136 3.04 -8.88 7.22
N GLY A 137 3.60 -9.12 6.04
CA GLY A 137 3.81 -8.06 5.05
C GLY A 137 2.52 -7.43 4.57
N PHE A 138 1.50 -8.23 4.31
CA PHE A 138 0.18 -7.77 3.85
C PHE A 138 -0.48 -6.88 4.89
N GLU A 139 -0.58 -7.36 6.12
CA GLU A 139 -1.15 -6.60 7.23
C GLU A 139 -0.46 -5.25 7.39
N HIS A 140 0.85 -5.26 7.58
CA HIS A 140 1.59 -4.01 7.82
C HIS A 140 1.40 -3.01 6.68
N VAL A 141 1.60 -3.44 5.43
CA VAL A 141 1.59 -2.52 4.28
C VAL A 141 0.19 -2.02 3.98
N PHE A 142 -0.79 -2.91 3.95
CA PHE A 142 -2.12 -2.61 3.44
C PHE A 142 -3.14 -2.31 4.53
N VAL A 143 -3.18 -3.11 5.60
CA VAL A 143 -4.16 -2.94 6.67
C VAL A 143 -3.75 -1.86 7.66
N GLY A 144 -2.49 -1.86 8.07
CA GLY A 144 -1.94 -0.99 9.09
C GLY A 144 -1.99 -1.61 10.48
N GLU A 145 -1.01 -1.27 11.29
CA GLU A 145 -0.82 -1.76 12.66
C GLU A 145 -0.58 -0.60 13.62
N THR A 146 -0.73 -0.87 14.92
CA THR A 146 -0.24 0.02 15.97
C THR A 146 0.87 -0.66 16.75
N LYS A 147 1.96 0.05 17.01
CA LYS A 147 3.01 -0.42 17.90
C LYS A 147 2.54 -0.27 19.34
N TYR A 148 2.11 -1.39 19.94
CA TYR A 148 1.56 -1.41 21.31
C TYR A 148 0.46 -0.35 21.56
N GLY A 149 -0.32 0.01 20.55
CA GLY A 149 -1.32 1.06 20.69
C GLY A 149 -0.79 2.49 20.83
N HIS A 150 0.49 2.76 20.53
CA HIS A 150 1.12 4.08 20.72
C HIS A 150 1.60 4.76 19.44
N GLU A 151 1.79 4.03 18.37
CA GLU A 151 2.30 4.55 17.10
C GLU A 151 1.64 3.83 15.93
N ILE A 152 1.24 4.56 14.89
CA ILE A 152 0.72 3.98 13.65
C ILE A 152 1.90 3.49 12.80
N MET A 153 1.88 2.22 12.43
CA MET A 153 2.80 1.60 11.51
C MET A 153 2.07 1.14 10.25
N GLY A 154 2.77 1.14 9.11
CA GLY A 154 2.15 0.72 7.85
C GLY A 154 0.98 1.61 7.41
N LEU A 155 -0.09 0.99 6.90
CA LEU A 155 -1.26 1.64 6.33
C LEU A 155 -0.89 2.54 5.14
N HIS A 156 -0.46 1.89 4.07
CA HIS A 156 0.02 2.55 2.84
C HIS A 156 -0.91 2.30 1.63
N ASN A 157 -2.11 1.82 1.85
CA ASN A 157 -3.06 1.49 0.79
C ASN A 157 -4.27 2.42 0.80
N TRP A 158 -4.63 2.93 -0.38
CA TRP A 158 -5.71 3.90 -0.55
C TRP A 158 -7.11 3.31 -0.31
N VAL A 159 -7.34 2.03 -0.62
CA VAL A 159 -8.65 1.39 -0.39
C VAL A 159 -8.91 1.25 1.10
N GLN A 160 -7.92 0.77 1.86
CA GLN A 160 -8.01 0.69 3.31
C GLN A 160 -8.19 2.08 3.93
N PHE A 161 -7.41 3.06 3.48
CA PHE A 161 -7.54 4.44 3.94
C PHE A 161 -8.97 4.96 3.72
N TYR A 162 -9.50 4.80 2.50
CA TYR A 162 -10.86 5.19 2.17
C TYR A 162 -11.91 4.51 3.06
N LEU A 163 -11.82 3.19 3.24
CA LEU A 163 -12.78 2.46 4.06
C LEU A 163 -12.72 2.90 5.54
N GLN A 164 -11.53 3.12 6.08
CA GLN A 164 -11.35 3.61 7.44
C GLN A 164 -11.84 5.06 7.60
N GLU A 165 -11.60 5.92 6.61
CA GLU A 165 -12.12 7.30 6.58
C GLU A 165 -13.65 7.32 6.51
N LYS A 166 -14.24 6.53 5.61
CA LYS A 166 -15.69 6.39 5.45
C LYS A 166 -16.39 5.96 6.75
N HIS A 167 -15.77 5.08 7.52
CA HIS A 167 -16.28 4.61 8.80
C HIS A 167 -15.95 5.55 9.98
N GLY A 168 -15.28 6.67 9.73
CA GLY A 168 -14.90 7.64 10.76
C GLY A 168 -13.76 7.19 11.67
N HIS A 169 -13.01 6.16 11.29
CA HIS A 169 -11.86 5.67 12.04
C HIS A 169 -10.56 6.41 11.68
N VAL A 170 -10.42 6.83 10.42
CA VAL A 170 -9.34 7.69 9.95
C VAL A 170 -9.86 9.10 9.79
N ASP A 171 -9.08 10.05 10.27
CA ASP A 171 -9.27 11.47 10.06
C ASP A 171 -8.08 12.02 9.28
N TYR A 172 -8.32 12.41 8.03
CA TYR A 172 -7.36 13.02 7.14
C TYR A 172 -6.98 14.41 7.64
N LYS A 173 -5.67 14.68 7.79
CA LYS A 173 -5.17 15.94 8.33
C LYS A 173 -4.36 16.77 7.34
N GLY A 174 -4.26 16.30 6.13
CA GLY A 174 -3.52 16.97 5.08
C GLY A 174 -2.41 16.11 4.47
N TYR A 175 -1.69 16.67 3.53
CA TYR A 175 -0.59 16.02 2.81
C TYR A 175 0.69 16.85 2.94
N LYS A 176 1.84 16.18 2.80
CA LYS A 176 3.12 16.86 2.68
C LYS A 176 3.39 17.17 1.22
N ALA A 177 3.62 18.45 0.92
CA ALA A 177 3.98 18.86 -0.42
C ALA A 177 5.32 18.29 -0.84
N ARG A 178 5.46 18.21 -2.12
CA ARG A 178 6.69 17.95 -2.86
C ARG A 178 7.68 19.10 -2.70
N ASP A 179 8.95 18.85 -2.99
CA ASP A 179 9.99 19.90 -2.95
C ASP A 179 9.72 21.07 -3.92
N ASN A 180 8.90 20.87 -4.95
CA ASN A 180 8.64 21.84 -6.02
C ASN A 180 7.30 22.56 -5.97
N LYS A 181 6.58 22.51 -4.85
CA LYS A 181 5.26 23.14 -4.64
C LYS A 181 4.13 22.62 -5.54
N ASP A 182 3.03 22.58 -5.01
CA ASP A 182 1.74 22.99 -5.48
C ASP A 182 0.70 22.00 -4.93
N THR A 183 -0.51 22.40 -4.95
CA THR A 183 -1.64 21.61 -4.51
C THR A 183 -1.64 20.24 -5.21
N PRO A 184 -2.00 19.13 -4.54
CA PRO A 184 -2.25 17.87 -5.22
C PRO A 184 -3.33 18.13 -6.27
N ASP A 185 -3.12 17.57 -7.43
CA ASP A 185 -4.09 17.55 -8.49
C ASP A 185 -5.20 16.55 -8.16
N GLU A 186 -6.39 16.72 -8.73
CA GLU A 186 -7.52 15.80 -8.54
C GLU A 186 -7.19 14.37 -9.04
N ASP A 187 -6.17 14.25 -9.89
CA ASP A 187 -5.67 13.01 -10.47
C ASP A 187 -4.29 12.58 -9.95
N ASP A 188 -3.81 13.15 -8.84
CA ASP A 188 -2.56 12.69 -8.21
C ASP A 188 -2.64 11.21 -7.79
N HIS A 189 -1.71 10.39 -8.29
CA HIS A 189 -1.65 8.95 -8.02
C HIS A 189 -0.67 8.56 -6.93
N VAL A 190 0.06 9.50 -6.33
CA VAL A 190 0.95 9.26 -5.18
C VAL A 190 0.89 10.43 -4.23
N LEU A 191 0.57 10.18 -2.98
CA LEU A 191 0.50 11.18 -1.93
C LEU A 191 1.30 10.80 -0.69
N ASN A 192 1.89 11.80 -0.03
CA ASN A 192 2.47 11.69 1.30
C ASN A 192 1.46 12.25 2.31
N LEU A 193 0.65 11.39 2.91
CA LEU A 193 -0.49 11.75 3.74
C LEU A 193 -0.12 11.96 5.21
N GLN A 194 -0.81 12.88 5.87
CA GLN A 194 -0.88 12.98 7.33
C GLN A 194 -2.32 12.70 7.79
N PHE A 195 -2.46 11.86 8.79
CA PHE A 195 -3.78 11.47 9.28
C PHE A 195 -3.73 10.98 10.72
N SER A 196 -4.88 10.95 11.39
CA SER A 196 -5.05 10.22 12.65
C SER A 196 -5.85 8.94 12.42
N TRP A 197 -5.53 7.93 13.21
CA TRP A 197 -6.19 6.63 13.23
C TRP A 197 -6.10 6.04 14.63
N LYS A 198 -7.21 5.52 15.16
CA LYS A 198 -7.26 4.98 16.54
C LYS A 198 -6.75 5.97 17.59
N GLY A 199 -6.99 7.27 17.40
CA GLY A 199 -6.54 8.33 18.31
C GLY A 199 -5.04 8.68 18.24
N LEU A 200 -4.30 8.05 17.35
CA LEU A 200 -2.89 8.29 17.10
C LEU A 200 -2.71 9.12 15.83
N VAL A 201 -1.56 9.75 15.65
CA VAL A 201 -1.25 10.52 14.45
C VAL A 201 -0.11 9.89 13.69
N LYS A 202 -0.30 9.68 12.38
CA LYS A 202 0.77 9.36 11.43
C LYS A 202 1.21 10.63 10.73
N PRO A 203 2.43 11.11 11.01
CA PRO A 203 2.90 12.40 10.47
C PRO A 203 3.21 12.32 8.96
N VAL A 204 3.56 11.16 8.44
CA VAL A 204 3.81 10.91 7.01
C VAL A 204 3.51 9.46 6.67
N GLY A 205 2.64 9.25 5.69
CA GLY A 205 2.40 7.96 5.07
C GLY A 205 2.35 8.09 3.55
N GLY A 206 3.33 7.52 2.84
CA GLY A 206 3.30 7.44 1.38
C GLY A 206 2.29 6.40 0.94
N SER A 207 1.42 6.74 -0.01
CA SER A 207 0.44 5.83 -0.60
C SER A 207 0.30 6.08 -2.08
N PHE A 208 0.14 5.01 -2.84
CA PHE A 208 -0.45 5.09 -4.17
C PHE A 208 -1.95 5.35 -4.04
N ILE A 209 -2.51 6.10 -4.99
CA ILE A 209 -3.94 6.40 -5.05
C ILE A 209 -4.49 5.89 -6.38
N GLY A 210 -5.62 5.18 -6.33
CA GLY A 210 -6.29 4.69 -7.54
C GLY A 210 -5.62 3.53 -8.27
N VAL A 211 -4.56 2.95 -7.72
CA VAL A 211 -3.90 1.77 -8.29
C VAL A 211 -4.59 0.48 -7.83
N SER A 212 -4.43 -0.59 -8.60
CA SER A 212 -4.96 -1.89 -8.23
C SER A 212 -4.08 -2.62 -7.20
N PRO A 213 -4.65 -3.52 -6.38
CA PRO A 213 -3.88 -4.30 -5.42
C PRO A 213 -2.77 -5.13 -6.05
N GLU A 214 -3.02 -5.73 -7.22
CA GLU A 214 -2.02 -6.50 -7.95
C GLU A 214 -0.86 -5.64 -8.44
N PHE A 215 -1.07 -4.34 -8.67
CA PHE A 215 0.01 -3.42 -9.03
C PHE A 215 1.00 -3.25 -7.87
N GLU A 216 0.51 -2.95 -6.68
CA GLU A 216 1.35 -2.78 -5.50
C GLU A 216 2.06 -4.09 -5.13
N VAL A 217 1.34 -5.21 -5.15
CA VAL A 217 1.93 -6.53 -4.87
C VAL A 217 3.01 -6.87 -5.89
N ALA A 218 2.78 -6.69 -7.19
CA ALA A 218 3.77 -6.97 -8.22
C ALA A 218 5.02 -6.10 -8.08
N LEU A 219 4.82 -4.78 -7.95
CA LEU A 219 5.88 -3.78 -7.86
C LEU A 219 6.81 -4.07 -6.67
N PHE A 220 6.26 -4.20 -5.48
CA PHE A 220 7.05 -4.41 -4.28
C PHE A 220 7.64 -5.82 -4.17
N THR A 221 6.98 -6.84 -4.76
CA THR A 221 7.55 -8.18 -4.89
C THR A 221 8.80 -8.17 -5.78
N ILE A 222 8.77 -7.44 -6.90
CA ILE A 222 9.94 -7.30 -7.78
C ILE A 222 11.09 -6.66 -7.01
N ILE A 223 10.88 -5.53 -6.35
CA ILE A 223 11.93 -4.83 -5.60
C ILE A 223 12.48 -5.74 -4.49
N PHE A 224 11.60 -6.42 -3.76
CA PHE A 224 11.97 -7.34 -2.69
C PHE A 224 12.86 -8.49 -3.18
N LEU A 225 12.50 -9.12 -4.29
CA LEU A 225 13.24 -10.27 -4.84
C LEU A 225 14.52 -9.87 -5.56
N MET A 226 14.59 -8.65 -6.11
CA MET A 226 15.78 -8.15 -6.81
C MET A 226 16.90 -7.67 -5.88
N SER A 227 16.65 -7.63 -4.56
CA SER A 227 17.65 -7.23 -3.56
C SER A 227 17.63 -8.17 -2.36
N THR A 228 18.77 -8.37 -1.73
CA THR A 228 18.93 -9.12 -0.47
C THR A 228 19.16 -8.20 0.73
N GLU A 229 19.24 -6.89 0.48
CA GLU A 229 19.49 -5.89 1.51
C GLU A 229 18.34 -5.80 2.51
N LYS A 230 18.66 -5.42 3.75
CA LYS A 230 17.66 -5.19 4.80
C LYS A 230 16.68 -4.07 4.42
N MET A 231 17.17 -3.06 3.73
CA MET A 231 16.41 -1.95 3.19
C MET A 231 16.85 -1.68 1.76
N THR A 232 15.91 -1.65 0.85
CA THR A 232 16.11 -1.32 -0.56
C THR A 232 15.31 -0.07 -0.87
N SER A 233 15.97 0.89 -1.48
CA SER A 233 15.35 2.11 -2.01
C SER A 233 15.71 2.24 -3.48
N VAL A 234 14.68 2.44 -4.31
CA VAL A 234 14.83 2.60 -5.77
C VAL A 234 14.13 3.88 -6.19
N VAL A 235 14.89 4.79 -6.80
CA VAL A 235 14.29 5.99 -7.40
C VAL A 235 13.87 5.66 -8.82
N VAL A 236 12.61 5.89 -9.12
CA VAL A 236 12.01 5.67 -10.44
C VAL A 236 11.33 6.94 -10.93
N LYS A 237 11.31 7.11 -12.24
CA LYS A 237 10.48 8.12 -12.89
C LYS A 237 9.36 7.40 -13.64
N VAL A 238 8.12 7.72 -13.27
CA VAL A 238 6.92 7.20 -13.91
C VAL A 238 6.07 8.40 -14.31
N ASP A 239 5.89 8.59 -15.60
CA ASP A 239 5.24 9.76 -16.18
C ASP A 239 5.86 11.06 -15.62
N GLU A 240 5.07 11.91 -14.97
CA GLU A 240 5.52 13.16 -14.33
C GLU A 240 6.11 12.96 -12.94
N TYR A 241 5.92 11.78 -12.32
CA TYR A 241 6.34 11.52 -10.94
C TYR A 241 7.78 11.04 -10.85
N VAL A 242 8.53 11.58 -9.90
CA VAL A 242 9.78 10.99 -9.41
C VAL A 242 9.47 10.41 -8.04
N LEU A 243 9.59 9.08 -7.93
CA LEU A 243 9.22 8.33 -6.75
C LEU A 243 10.45 7.63 -6.17
N GLU A 244 10.52 7.58 -4.85
CA GLU A 244 11.37 6.65 -4.12
C GLU A 244 10.49 5.47 -3.65
N LEU A 245 10.78 4.27 -4.13
CA LEU A 245 10.10 3.05 -3.73
C LEU A 245 10.95 2.37 -2.67
N VAL A 246 10.39 2.22 -1.47
CA VAL A 246 11.11 1.71 -0.30
C VAL A 246 10.56 0.35 0.08
N VAL A 247 11.47 -0.61 0.32
CA VAL A 247 11.13 -1.96 0.81
C VAL A 247 12.06 -2.33 1.95
N TYR A 248 11.52 -2.70 3.09
CA TYR A 248 12.25 -3.31 4.19
C TYR A 248 11.98 -4.80 4.24
N ARG A 249 13.04 -5.56 4.43
CA ARG A 249 13.00 -7.02 4.52
C ARG A 249 12.92 -7.47 5.98
N GLN A 250 12.00 -8.42 6.24
CA GLN A 250 11.91 -9.15 7.50
C GLN A 250 12.08 -10.66 7.20
N GLY A 251 13.31 -11.13 7.23
CA GLY A 251 13.64 -12.49 6.84
C GLY A 251 13.25 -12.79 5.37
N ARG A 252 12.31 -13.71 5.18
CA ARG A 252 11.78 -14.09 3.86
C ARG A 252 10.56 -13.27 3.44
N SER A 253 10.10 -12.36 4.29
CA SER A 253 8.89 -11.58 4.09
C SER A 253 9.21 -10.10 3.95
N ILE A 254 8.26 -9.35 3.40
CA ILE A 254 8.27 -7.89 3.44
C ILE A 254 7.95 -7.45 4.86
N GLY A 255 8.82 -6.62 5.45
CA GLY A 255 8.58 -5.97 6.73
C GLY A 255 7.75 -4.70 6.57
N THR A 256 8.02 -3.91 5.54
CA THR A 256 7.21 -2.80 5.07
C THR A 256 7.59 -2.44 3.63
N SER A 257 6.66 -1.82 2.90
CA SER A 257 6.91 -1.22 1.60
C SER A 257 5.98 -0.04 1.36
N PHE A 258 6.48 1.00 0.71
CA PHE A 258 5.70 2.19 0.40
C PHE A 258 6.34 3.03 -0.69
N PRO A 259 5.55 3.79 -1.45
CA PRO A 259 6.05 4.84 -2.31
C PRO A 259 6.31 6.11 -1.50
N LYS A 260 7.24 6.91 -1.95
CA LYS A 260 7.48 8.24 -1.43
C LYS A 260 7.58 9.19 -2.60
N LEU A 261 6.71 10.17 -2.64
CA LEU A 261 6.72 11.19 -3.66
C LEU A 261 7.88 12.14 -3.42
N LEU A 262 8.81 12.24 -4.35
CA LEU A 262 9.94 13.16 -4.31
C LEU A 262 9.63 14.45 -5.07
N SER A 263 9.19 14.33 -6.33
CA SER A 263 8.78 15.46 -7.14
C SER A 263 7.78 15.03 -8.21
N SER A 264 7.04 15.99 -8.74
CA SER A 264 6.20 15.82 -9.93
C SER A 264 6.35 17.05 -10.79
N ASN A 265 6.38 16.86 -12.11
CA ASN A 265 6.46 17.93 -13.10
C ASN A 265 5.06 18.29 -13.64
N ASN A 266 4.02 18.02 -12.89
CA ASN A 266 2.70 18.45 -13.28
C ASN A 266 2.75 19.97 -13.44
N ARG A 267 2.91 20.43 -14.67
CA ARG A 267 2.70 21.81 -15.08
C ARG A 267 1.26 21.84 -15.53
N ASP A 268 0.47 22.64 -14.85
CA ASP A 268 -0.90 22.93 -15.22
C ASP A 268 -1.08 22.90 -16.73
N LEU A 269 -1.97 22.02 -17.19
CA LEU A 269 -2.57 22.15 -18.50
C LEU A 269 -3.70 23.18 -18.43
#